data_78a9ede200e9a820e6930fceb4e55477
#
_entry.id   78a9ede200e9a820e6930fceb4e55477
#
_cell.length_a   1.000
_cell.length_b   1.000
_cell.length_c   1.000
_cell.angle_alpha   90.00
_cell.angle_beta   90.00
_cell.angle_gamma   90.00
#
_symmetry.space_group_name_H-M   'P 1'
#
loop_
_entity.id
_entity.type
_entity.pdbx_description
1 polymer ?
#
loop_
_entity_poly.entity_id
_entity_poly.type
_entity_poly.pdbx_seq_one_letter_code
_entity_poly.pdbx_strand_id
1 'polypeptide(L)'
;MNDYIVRATAGNAQIRAFAAVTTNLVEEAREHHGTSPVATAALGRLLTGGVMMGSMMKNDTDMLTIQIQCSGQIEGLTVTADSKGNVKGYAFNPDVMLPAKNGKLDVGGALGQGVMTIIKDMGLKEPYSGQTILQTGEIAEDLTYYFATSEQVPSSVGLGVLMNKDNTVKCAGGFIVQVMPFIEDEVLNKLEANIQKIQSVTSMLDNGHTPEQMLEQVLEGLDLEITDTMPAQFYCNCSKKRIEKAIISIGKKEIQEMIDEGKEIEVKCHFCNTAYKLSLIHI
;
A
#
# COMPACT_ATOMS: atom_id res chain seq x y z
N MET A 1 11.05 -12.05 -11.34
CA MET A 1 11.19 -10.66 -11.81
C MET A 1 11.29 -9.81 -10.56
N ASN A 2 12.15 -8.81 -10.49
CA ASN A 2 12.21 -7.96 -9.28
C ASN A 2 11.04 -6.99 -9.30
N ASP A 3 10.50 -6.66 -8.14
CA ASP A 3 9.46 -5.64 -8.01
C ASP A 3 10.05 -4.24 -8.18
N TYR A 4 9.35 -3.37 -8.87
CA TYR A 4 9.79 -2.01 -9.11
C TYR A 4 8.64 -1.07 -9.47
N ILE A 5 8.90 0.22 -9.33
CA ILE A 5 8.01 1.33 -9.67
C ILE A 5 8.60 2.06 -10.86
N VAL A 6 7.74 2.45 -11.78
CA VAL A 6 8.05 3.35 -12.89
C VAL A 6 7.32 4.66 -12.66
N ARG A 7 8.03 5.77 -12.88
CA ARG A 7 7.47 7.12 -12.93
C ARG A 7 7.48 7.62 -14.35
N ALA A 8 6.42 8.30 -14.73
CA ALA A 8 6.27 8.82 -16.08
C ALA A 8 5.50 10.13 -16.10
N THR A 9 5.64 10.83 -17.22
CA THR A 9 4.79 11.95 -17.63
C THR A 9 4.17 11.66 -18.98
N ALA A 10 3.07 12.33 -19.30
CA ALA A 10 2.41 12.25 -20.60
C ALA A 10 1.68 13.56 -20.91
N GLY A 11 1.26 13.72 -22.19
CA GLY A 11 0.52 14.89 -22.64
C GLY A 11 1.29 16.20 -22.39
N ASN A 12 2.55 16.28 -22.79
CA ASN A 12 3.42 17.45 -22.52
C ASN A 12 3.49 17.79 -21.02
N ALA A 13 3.70 16.78 -20.16
CA ALA A 13 3.75 16.90 -18.71
C ALA A 13 2.45 17.39 -18.03
N GLN A 14 1.31 17.35 -18.73
CA GLN A 14 -0.01 17.61 -18.15
C GLN A 14 -0.55 16.43 -17.34
N ILE A 15 0.07 15.27 -17.47
CA ILE A 15 -0.23 14.05 -16.72
C ILE A 15 1.05 13.55 -16.07
N ARG A 16 0.99 13.17 -14.81
CA ARG A 16 2.02 12.36 -14.14
C ARG A 16 1.45 10.98 -13.84
N ALA A 17 2.28 9.95 -13.99
CA ALA A 17 1.84 8.59 -13.82
C ALA A 17 2.88 7.77 -13.05
N PHE A 18 2.39 6.77 -12.33
CA PHE A 18 3.17 5.78 -11.60
C PHE A 18 2.58 4.41 -11.90
N ALA A 19 3.42 3.43 -12.13
CA ALA A 19 2.99 2.04 -12.19
C ALA A 19 3.99 1.15 -11.45
N ALA A 20 3.52 0.04 -10.91
CA ALA A 20 4.36 -0.87 -10.16
C ALA A 20 3.95 -2.33 -10.38
N VAL A 21 4.95 -3.21 -10.40
CA VAL A 21 4.80 -4.64 -10.11
C VAL A 21 5.28 -4.86 -8.69
N THR A 22 4.47 -5.56 -7.89
CA THR A 22 4.68 -5.74 -6.45
C THR A 22 4.42 -7.18 -5.99
N THR A 23 4.61 -8.14 -6.88
CA THR A 23 4.27 -9.55 -6.63
C THR A 23 5.05 -10.15 -5.48
N ASN A 24 6.40 -9.97 -5.46
CA ASN A 24 7.24 -10.51 -4.41
C ASN A 24 7.01 -9.78 -3.08
N LEU A 25 6.84 -8.47 -3.12
CA LEU A 25 6.56 -7.63 -1.97
C LEU A 25 5.26 -8.05 -1.26
N VAL A 26 4.21 -8.34 -2.03
CA VAL A 26 2.91 -8.77 -1.48
C VAL A 26 3.00 -10.21 -0.99
N GLU A 27 3.73 -11.09 -1.68
CA GLU A 27 3.96 -12.46 -1.21
C GLU A 27 4.75 -12.47 0.10
N GLU A 28 5.80 -11.66 0.24
CA GLU A 28 6.56 -11.52 1.48
C GLU A 28 5.68 -11.04 2.64
N ALA A 29 4.79 -10.07 2.39
CA ALA A 29 3.81 -9.65 3.40
C ALA A 29 2.84 -10.77 3.78
N ARG A 30 2.36 -11.55 2.80
CA ARG A 30 1.50 -12.73 3.02
C ARG A 30 2.20 -13.76 3.89
N GLU A 31 3.45 -14.09 3.61
CA GLU A 31 4.25 -15.05 4.38
C GLU A 31 4.48 -14.58 5.83
N HIS A 32 4.83 -13.32 6.02
CA HIS A 32 5.05 -12.75 7.35
C HIS A 32 3.82 -12.82 8.26
N HIS A 33 2.63 -12.61 7.68
CA HIS A 33 1.40 -12.48 8.45
C HIS A 33 0.47 -13.70 8.33
N GLY A 34 0.76 -14.64 7.43
CA GLY A 34 -0.09 -15.81 7.17
C GLY A 34 -1.48 -15.42 6.67
N THR A 35 -1.59 -14.33 5.87
CA THR A 35 -2.88 -13.78 5.49
C THR A 35 -3.68 -14.71 4.57
N SER A 36 -4.98 -14.80 4.81
CA SER A 36 -5.95 -15.44 3.93
C SER A 36 -6.01 -14.75 2.55
N PRO A 37 -6.55 -15.39 1.51
CA PRO A 37 -6.58 -14.81 0.16
C PRO A 37 -7.21 -13.42 0.08
N VAL A 38 -8.34 -13.19 0.77
CA VAL A 38 -9.02 -11.88 0.75
C VAL A 38 -8.24 -10.84 1.55
N ALA A 39 -7.65 -11.21 2.68
CA ALA A 39 -6.80 -10.32 3.46
C ALA A 39 -5.50 -9.99 2.71
N THR A 40 -4.91 -10.97 1.98
CA THR A 40 -3.76 -10.75 1.09
C THR A 40 -4.12 -9.78 -0.03
N ALA A 41 -5.28 -9.93 -0.66
CA ALA A 41 -5.72 -9.02 -1.71
C ALA A 41 -5.93 -7.59 -1.19
N ALA A 42 -6.54 -7.43 -0.03
CA ALA A 42 -6.76 -6.13 0.60
C ALA A 42 -5.43 -5.47 0.99
N LEU A 43 -4.59 -6.18 1.75
CA LEU A 43 -3.29 -5.66 2.19
C LEU A 43 -2.36 -5.40 1.00
N GLY A 44 -2.32 -6.29 0.02
CA GLY A 44 -1.46 -6.17 -1.16
C GLY A 44 -1.83 -4.98 -2.05
N ARG A 45 -3.13 -4.70 -2.25
CA ARG A 45 -3.56 -3.47 -2.94
C ARG A 45 -3.12 -2.23 -2.17
N LEU A 46 -3.27 -2.22 -0.84
CA LEU A 46 -2.87 -1.07 -0.02
C LEU A 46 -1.34 -0.89 0.00
N LEU A 47 -0.56 -1.98 0.05
CA LEU A 47 0.91 -1.95 -0.07
C LEU A 47 1.34 -1.39 -1.43
N THR A 48 0.71 -1.83 -2.51
CA THR A 48 0.99 -1.35 -3.88
C THR A 48 0.67 0.14 -4.02
N GLY A 49 -0.50 0.59 -3.56
CA GLY A 49 -0.85 2.01 -3.52
C GLY A 49 0.12 2.81 -2.64
N GLY A 50 0.43 2.27 -1.46
CA GLY A 50 1.34 2.89 -0.49
C GLY A 50 2.76 3.08 -1.02
N VAL A 51 3.35 2.06 -1.67
CA VAL A 51 4.71 2.17 -2.20
C VAL A 51 4.80 3.18 -3.35
N MET A 52 3.79 3.23 -4.24
CA MET A 52 3.72 4.26 -5.27
C MET A 52 3.55 5.66 -4.67
N MET A 53 2.66 5.84 -3.68
CA MET A 53 2.48 7.12 -2.99
C MET A 53 3.71 7.53 -2.17
N GLY A 54 4.39 6.58 -1.53
CA GLY A 54 5.67 6.80 -0.86
C GLY A 54 6.72 7.34 -1.83
N SER A 55 6.79 6.76 -3.03
CA SER A 55 7.70 7.24 -4.07
C SER A 55 7.44 8.68 -4.54
N MET A 56 6.26 9.26 -4.26
CA MET A 56 5.96 10.67 -4.55
C MET A 56 6.54 11.63 -3.51
N MET A 57 6.99 11.13 -2.36
CA MET A 57 7.63 11.94 -1.32
C MET A 57 8.99 12.46 -1.80
N LYS A 58 9.42 13.61 -1.28
CA LYS A 58 10.58 14.32 -1.84
C LYS A 58 11.89 14.06 -1.10
N ASN A 59 11.82 13.88 0.23
CA ASN A 59 13.01 13.75 1.05
C ASN A 59 13.19 12.30 1.52
N ASP A 60 14.43 11.92 1.72
CA ASP A 60 14.83 10.58 2.19
C ASP A 60 14.26 10.18 3.56
N THR A 61 13.87 11.17 4.35
CA THR A 61 13.32 11.00 5.69
C THR A 61 11.80 11.04 5.72
N ASP A 62 11.17 11.41 4.60
CA ASP A 62 9.72 11.50 4.52
C ASP A 62 9.07 10.11 4.66
N MET A 63 7.99 10.06 5.40
CA MET A 63 7.24 8.83 5.67
C MET A 63 5.77 9.02 5.37
N LEU A 64 5.21 8.07 4.64
CA LEU A 64 3.77 7.95 4.40
C LEU A 64 3.20 6.84 5.30
N THR A 65 2.08 7.10 5.95
CA THR A 65 1.28 6.06 6.62
C THR A 65 -0.14 6.11 6.09
N ILE A 66 -0.65 4.97 5.63
CA ILE A 66 -2.06 4.78 5.25
C ILE A 66 -2.68 3.84 6.27
N GLN A 67 -3.76 4.28 6.91
CA GLN A 67 -4.48 3.52 7.91
C GLN A 67 -5.95 3.43 7.53
N ILE A 68 -6.46 2.22 7.47
CA ILE A 68 -7.88 1.95 7.29
C ILE A 68 -8.42 1.37 8.58
N GLN A 69 -9.45 2.00 9.14
CA GLN A 69 -10.25 1.48 10.23
C GLN A 69 -11.63 1.16 9.67
N CYS A 70 -12.11 -0.05 9.88
CA CYS A 70 -13.33 -0.51 9.21
C CYS A 70 -14.14 -1.46 10.08
N SER A 71 -15.42 -1.61 9.71
CA SER A 71 -16.40 -2.43 10.44
C SER A 71 -16.46 -3.88 9.97
N GLY A 72 -15.79 -4.20 8.86
CA GLY A 72 -15.77 -5.55 8.31
C GLY A 72 -14.82 -6.47 9.05
N GLN A 73 -14.78 -7.75 8.64
CA GLN A 73 -14.04 -8.79 9.36
C GLN A 73 -12.53 -8.58 9.40
N ILE A 74 -11.97 -7.80 8.48
CA ILE A 74 -10.53 -7.47 8.45
C ILE A 74 -10.13 -6.47 9.55
N GLU A 75 -11.12 -5.76 10.16
CA GLU A 75 -10.99 -4.79 11.25
C GLU A 75 -10.16 -3.56 10.90
N GLY A 76 -9.18 -3.69 10.06
CA GLY A 76 -8.34 -2.58 9.58
C GLY A 76 -7.06 -3.03 8.90
N LEU A 77 -6.42 -2.07 8.25
CA LEU A 77 -5.14 -2.20 7.57
C LEU A 77 -4.24 -1.03 7.95
N THR A 78 -2.96 -1.29 8.10
CA THR A 78 -1.95 -0.23 8.25
C THR A 78 -0.79 -0.50 7.31
N VAL A 79 -0.42 0.51 6.53
CA VAL A 79 0.72 0.48 5.62
C VAL A 79 1.58 1.71 5.84
N THR A 80 2.90 1.53 5.85
CA THR A 80 3.88 2.63 5.94
C THR A 80 4.88 2.48 4.81
N ALA A 81 5.12 3.56 4.07
CA ALA A 81 6.05 3.61 2.95
C ALA A 81 6.99 4.82 3.05
N ASP A 82 8.16 4.73 2.42
CA ASP A 82 9.11 5.82 2.29
C ASP A 82 9.35 6.22 0.83
N SER A 83 10.19 7.23 0.61
CA SER A 83 10.55 7.73 -0.72
C SER A 83 11.48 6.81 -1.52
N LYS A 84 11.97 5.72 -0.91
CA LYS A 84 12.99 4.83 -1.49
C LYS A 84 12.41 3.52 -2.04
N GLY A 85 11.08 3.41 -2.07
CA GLY A 85 10.39 2.20 -2.51
C GLY A 85 10.30 1.11 -1.45
N ASN A 86 10.55 1.44 -0.18
CA ASN A 86 10.33 0.53 0.92
C ASN A 86 8.89 0.68 1.42
N VAL A 87 8.23 -0.45 1.66
CA VAL A 87 6.89 -0.47 2.24
C VAL A 87 6.76 -1.64 3.21
N LYS A 88 5.92 -1.49 4.21
CA LYS A 88 5.53 -2.53 5.15
C LYS A 88 4.10 -2.28 5.61
N GLY A 89 3.43 -3.33 6.00
CA GLY A 89 2.05 -3.20 6.47
C GLY A 89 1.52 -4.50 7.04
N TYR A 90 0.35 -4.42 7.64
CA TYR A 90 -0.35 -5.57 8.21
C TYR A 90 -1.86 -5.37 8.21
N ALA A 91 -2.59 -6.48 8.25
CA ALA A 91 -4.02 -6.52 8.52
C ALA A 91 -4.25 -6.80 10.02
N PHE A 92 -5.26 -6.18 10.62
CA PHE A 92 -5.59 -6.40 12.03
C PHE A 92 -6.11 -7.81 12.25
N ASN A 93 -6.96 -8.29 11.34
CA ASN A 93 -7.36 -9.68 11.27
C ASN A 93 -6.87 -10.29 9.94
N PRO A 94 -5.83 -11.15 9.95
CA PRO A 94 -5.29 -11.78 8.75
C PRO A 94 -6.12 -12.99 8.26
N ASP A 95 -6.95 -13.60 9.11
CA ASP A 95 -7.61 -14.90 8.86
C ASP A 95 -9.04 -14.77 8.34
N VAL A 96 -9.35 -13.70 7.62
CA VAL A 96 -10.70 -13.45 7.10
C VAL A 96 -11.01 -14.39 5.95
N MET A 97 -12.13 -15.09 6.02
CA MET A 97 -12.62 -15.99 4.97
C MET A 97 -13.99 -15.53 4.51
N LEU A 98 -14.08 -15.07 3.27
CA LEU A 98 -15.32 -14.69 2.62
C LEU A 98 -15.49 -15.45 1.30
N PRO A 99 -16.74 -15.80 0.93
CA PRO A 99 -16.99 -16.36 -0.39
C PRO A 99 -16.67 -15.35 -1.49
N ALA A 100 -16.21 -15.84 -2.64
CA ALA A 100 -15.99 -14.99 -3.79
C ALA A 100 -17.30 -14.33 -4.25
N LYS A 101 -17.23 -13.06 -4.61
CA LYS A 101 -18.33 -12.27 -5.17
C LYS A 101 -18.05 -11.97 -6.63
N ASN A 102 -18.95 -12.36 -7.53
CA ASN A 102 -18.78 -12.20 -8.98
C ASN A 102 -17.46 -12.78 -9.51
N GLY A 103 -17.01 -13.91 -8.95
CA GLY A 103 -15.74 -14.55 -9.37
C GLY A 103 -14.46 -13.86 -8.88
N LYS A 104 -14.58 -12.87 -8.00
CA LYS A 104 -13.44 -12.12 -7.40
C LYS A 104 -13.45 -12.25 -5.88
N LEU A 105 -12.28 -12.04 -5.26
CA LEU A 105 -12.20 -11.90 -3.80
C LEU A 105 -12.98 -10.66 -3.36
N ASP A 106 -13.86 -10.81 -2.38
CA ASP A 106 -14.74 -9.72 -1.89
C ASP A 106 -13.99 -8.83 -0.88
N VAL A 107 -13.07 -8.01 -1.39
CA VAL A 107 -12.28 -7.09 -0.56
C VAL A 107 -13.19 -6.03 0.07
N GLY A 108 -14.11 -5.46 -0.72
CA GLY A 108 -15.07 -4.49 -0.21
C GLY A 108 -15.94 -5.06 0.91
N GLY A 109 -16.39 -6.31 0.79
CA GLY A 109 -17.12 -7.00 1.86
C GLY A 109 -16.26 -7.29 3.10
N ALA A 110 -14.98 -7.57 2.92
CA ALA A 110 -14.04 -7.79 4.02
C ALA A 110 -13.75 -6.51 4.83
N LEU A 111 -13.72 -5.36 4.17
CA LEU A 111 -13.54 -4.05 4.80
C LEU A 111 -14.86 -3.48 5.34
N GLY A 112 -15.95 -3.60 4.59
CA GLY A 112 -17.23 -2.99 4.97
C GLY A 112 -17.15 -1.46 5.01
N GLN A 113 -17.87 -0.82 5.93
CA GLN A 113 -17.80 0.62 6.14
C GLN A 113 -16.56 0.99 6.93
N GLY A 114 -15.94 2.11 6.59
CA GLY A 114 -14.72 2.51 7.27
C GLY A 114 -14.21 3.88 6.88
N VAL A 115 -13.07 4.22 7.45
CA VAL A 115 -12.37 5.47 7.23
C VAL A 115 -10.92 5.17 6.85
N MET A 116 -10.44 5.82 5.81
CA MET A 116 -9.05 5.82 5.41
C MET A 116 -8.39 7.14 5.84
N THR A 117 -7.30 7.04 6.60
CA THR A 117 -6.48 8.16 7.04
C THR A 117 -5.11 8.04 6.40
N ILE A 118 -4.66 9.10 5.75
CA ILE A 118 -3.34 9.18 5.14
C ILE A 118 -2.53 10.27 5.84
N ILE A 119 -1.40 9.87 6.42
CA ILE A 119 -0.49 10.73 7.18
C ILE A 119 0.81 10.85 6.42
N LYS A 120 1.24 12.08 6.12
CA LYS A 120 2.52 12.38 5.49
C LYS A 120 3.41 13.12 6.50
N ASP A 121 4.41 12.41 7.03
CA ASP A 121 5.45 12.99 7.88
C ASP A 121 6.60 13.49 7.00
N MET A 122 6.71 14.78 6.85
CA MET A 122 7.70 15.47 6.03
C MET A 122 8.73 16.21 6.91
N GLY A 123 8.88 15.80 8.17
CA GLY A 123 9.77 16.44 9.14
C GLY A 123 9.30 17.82 9.61
N LEU A 124 8.05 18.17 9.38
CA LEU A 124 7.44 19.41 9.89
C LEU A 124 7.02 19.22 11.35
N LYS A 125 6.70 20.35 12.03
CA LYS A 125 6.26 20.33 13.42
C LYS A 125 5.06 19.39 13.65
N GLU A 126 4.16 19.35 12.68
CA GLU A 126 2.99 18.47 12.67
C GLU A 126 2.92 17.79 11.30
N PRO A 127 2.67 16.47 11.23
CA PRO A 127 2.48 15.79 9.97
C PRO A 127 1.18 16.24 9.30
N TYR A 128 1.16 16.25 7.98
CA TYR A 128 -0.09 16.41 7.24
C TYR A 128 -0.95 15.16 7.41
N SER A 129 -2.24 15.33 7.68
CA SER A 129 -3.18 14.22 7.77
C SER A 129 -4.45 14.55 6.98
N GLY A 130 -4.80 13.65 6.05
CA GLY A 130 -6.06 13.67 5.30
C GLY A 130 -6.89 12.43 5.65
N GLN A 131 -8.22 12.60 5.70
CA GLN A 131 -9.13 11.52 6.04
C GLN A 131 -10.33 11.50 5.11
N THR A 132 -10.74 10.30 4.69
CA THR A 132 -11.94 10.08 3.88
C THR A 132 -12.68 8.82 4.33
N ILE A 133 -14.00 8.80 4.13
CA ILE A 133 -14.78 7.58 4.28
C ILE A 133 -14.51 6.64 3.09
N LEU A 134 -14.51 5.34 3.33
CA LEU A 134 -14.43 4.35 2.26
C LEU A 134 -15.70 4.44 1.40
N GLN A 135 -15.52 4.49 0.09
CA GLN A 135 -16.61 4.53 -0.88
C GLN A 135 -17.08 3.12 -1.20
N THR A 136 -16.16 2.22 -1.48
CA THR A 136 -16.45 0.85 -1.89
C THR A 136 -15.70 -0.20 -1.08
N GLY A 137 -14.60 0.17 -0.44
CA GLY A 137 -13.66 -0.75 0.20
C GLY A 137 -12.78 -1.52 -0.80
N GLU A 138 -12.85 -1.22 -2.10
CA GLU A 138 -11.98 -1.84 -3.12
C GLU A 138 -10.58 -1.21 -3.18
N ILE A 139 -10.27 -0.28 -2.27
CA ILE A 139 -8.99 0.42 -2.05
C ILE A 139 -8.60 1.33 -3.23
N ALA A 140 -8.63 0.86 -4.47
CA ALA A 140 -8.27 1.68 -5.63
C ALA A 140 -9.25 2.87 -5.81
N GLU A 141 -10.54 2.59 -5.71
CA GLU A 141 -11.59 3.61 -5.78
C GLU A 141 -11.54 4.55 -4.57
N ASP A 142 -11.24 4.01 -3.39
CA ASP A 142 -11.11 4.79 -2.16
C ASP A 142 -9.90 5.75 -2.22
N LEU A 143 -8.78 5.30 -2.79
CA LEU A 143 -7.61 6.15 -3.04
C LEU A 143 -7.90 7.21 -4.12
N THR A 144 -8.62 6.83 -5.19
CA THR A 144 -9.08 7.79 -6.22
C THR A 144 -9.91 8.90 -5.57
N TYR A 145 -10.85 8.53 -4.71
CA TYR A 145 -11.69 9.48 -3.98
C TYR A 145 -10.86 10.36 -3.03
N TYR A 146 -9.90 9.77 -2.30
CA TYR A 146 -8.98 10.52 -1.44
C TYR A 146 -8.20 11.58 -2.21
N PHE A 147 -7.60 11.23 -3.35
CA PHE A 147 -6.86 12.20 -4.17
C PHE A 147 -7.75 13.35 -4.62
N ALA A 148 -8.97 13.06 -5.06
CA ALA A 148 -9.88 14.08 -5.53
C ALA A 148 -10.36 15.02 -4.41
N THR A 149 -10.68 14.48 -3.23
CA THR A 149 -11.33 15.23 -2.15
C THR A 149 -10.36 15.84 -1.15
N SER A 150 -9.28 15.14 -0.80
CA SER A 150 -8.32 15.59 0.21
C SER A 150 -7.11 16.29 -0.41
N GLU A 151 -6.58 15.79 -1.50
CA GLU A 151 -5.42 16.39 -2.17
C GLU A 151 -5.82 17.35 -3.31
N GLN A 152 -7.10 17.32 -3.71
CA GLN A 152 -7.64 18.12 -4.82
C GLN A 152 -6.89 17.87 -6.15
N VAL A 153 -6.42 16.63 -6.34
CA VAL A 153 -5.74 16.19 -7.54
C VAL A 153 -6.61 15.12 -8.23
N PRO A 154 -7.26 15.44 -9.35
CA PRO A 154 -8.00 14.44 -10.10
C PRO A 154 -7.07 13.27 -10.49
N SER A 155 -7.45 12.07 -10.12
CA SER A 155 -6.61 10.89 -10.26
C SER A 155 -7.41 9.68 -10.68
N SER A 156 -6.76 8.71 -11.31
CA SER A 156 -7.27 7.37 -11.54
C SER A 156 -6.29 6.36 -10.93
N VAL A 157 -6.80 5.47 -10.09
CA VAL A 157 -6.01 4.43 -9.43
C VAL A 157 -6.52 3.07 -9.87
N GLY A 158 -5.61 2.23 -10.34
CA GLY A 158 -5.88 0.83 -10.64
C GLY A 158 -4.96 -0.06 -9.80
N LEU A 159 -5.51 -0.98 -9.02
CA LEU A 159 -4.76 -1.90 -8.17
C LEU A 159 -5.28 -3.32 -8.35
N GLY A 160 -4.37 -4.29 -8.33
CA GLY A 160 -4.75 -5.68 -8.49
C GLY A 160 -3.83 -6.64 -7.73
N VAL A 161 -4.44 -7.68 -7.15
CA VAL A 161 -3.75 -8.83 -6.58
C VAL A 161 -4.50 -10.07 -7.03
N LEU A 162 -3.80 -11.01 -7.66
CA LEU A 162 -4.33 -12.29 -8.09
C LEU A 162 -3.63 -13.40 -7.31
N MET A 163 -4.44 -14.32 -6.77
CA MET A 163 -3.95 -15.46 -5.98
C MET A 163 -3.91 -16.74 -6.81
N ASN A 164 -2.93 -17.56 -6.56
CA ASN A 164 -2.88 -18.94 -7.02
C ASN A 164 -3.87 -19.82 -6.21
N LYS A 165 -4.12 -21.04 -6.69
CA LYS A 165 -5.00 -22.00 -6.00
C LYS A 165 -4.43 -22.51 -4.67
N ASP A 166 -3.11 -22.43 -4.49
CA ASP A 166 -2.38 -22.78 -3.27
C ASP A 166 -2.27 -21.61 -2.26
N ASN A 167 -3.00 -20.51 -2.52
CA ASN A 167 -3.00 -19.28 -1.73
C ASN A 167 -1.68 -18.49 -1.75
N THR A 168 -0.79 -18.73 -2.71
CA THR A 168 0.34 -17.84 -2.98
C THR A 168 -0.08 -16.70 -3.91
N VAL A 169 0.66 -15.61 -3.92
CA VAL A 169 0.41 -14.48 -4.83
C VAL A 169 0.88 -14.83 -6.24
N LYS A 170 -0.05 -14.81 -7.20
CA LYS A 170 0.28 -15.03 -8.61
C LYS A 170 0.87 -13.79 -9.26
N CYS A 171 0.21 -12.66 -9.06
CA CYS A 171 0.67 -11.33 -9.49
C CYS A 171 0.02 -10.24 -8.65
N ALA A 172 0.76 -9.15 -8.43
CA ALA A 172 0.29 -7.95 -7.78
C ALA A 172 0.94 -6.72 -8.42
N GLY A 173 0.20 -5.62 -8.44
CA GLY A 173 0.68 -4.35 -9.01
C GLY A 173 -0.46 -3.38 -9.25
N GLY A 174 -0.13 -2.29 -9.95
CA GLY A 174 -1.12 -1.27 -10.25
C GLY A 174 -0.53 -0.01 -10.84
N PHE A 175 -1.38 0.99 -10.98
CA PHE A 175 -0.99 2.32 -11.45
C PHE A 175 -1.73 3.42 -10.69
N ILE A 176 -1.14 4.60 -10.68
CA ILE A 176 -1.75 5.87 -10.28
C ILE A 176 -1.47 6.87 -11.41
N VAL A 177 -2.51 7.44 -11.98
CA VAL A 177 -2.42 8.50 -12.98
C VAL A 177 -3.08 9.76 -12.41
N GLN A 178 -2.40 10.89 -12.51
CA GLN A 178 -2.83 12.15 -11.93
C GLN A 178 -2.79 13.26 -12.97
N VAL A 179 -3.86 14.02 -13.00
CA VAL A 179 -4.02 15.15 -13.92
C VAL A 179 -3.44 16.40 -13.27
N MET A 180 -2.59 17.10 -14.01
CA MET A 180 -2.01 18.37 -13.56
C MET A 180 -2.99 19.54 -13.76
N PRO A 181 -2.86 20.62 -12.97
CA PRO A 181 -3.68 21.82 -13.18
C PRO A 181 -3.58 22.36 -14.60
N PHE A 182 -4.70 22.84 -15.14
CA PHE A 182 -4.80 23.43 -16.49
C PHE A 182 -4.58 22.45 -17.65
N ILE A 183 -4.90 21.16 -17.44
CA ILE A 183 -4.89 20.18 -18.52
C ILE A 183 -5.81 20.62 -19.67
N GLU A 184 -5.40 20.37 -20.89
CA GLU A 184 -6.20 20.60 -22.09
C GLU A 184 -7.32 19.57 -22.21
N ASP A 185 -8.52 20.00 -22.60
CA ASP A 185 -9.71 19.14 -22.73
C ASP A 185 -9.47 17.92 -23.65
N GLU A 186 -8.70 18.11 -24.72
CA GLU A 186 -8.36 17.03 -25.66
C GLU A 186 -7.55 15.91 -24.97
N VAL A 187 -6.55 16.30 -24.18
CA VAL A 187 -5.70 15.38 -23.41
C VAL A 187 -6.53 14.65 -22.35
N LEU A 188 -7.39 15.38 -21.64
CA LEU A 188 -8.27 14.81 -20.60
C LEU A 188 -9.26 13.80 -21.20
N ASN A 189 -9.96 14.18 -22.27
CA ASN A 189 -10.93 13.31 -22.96
C ASN A 189 -10.26 12.03 -23.47
N LYS A 190 -9.04 12.15 -24.01
CA LYS A 190 -8.27 11.00 -24.48
C LYS A 190 -7.90 10.06 -23.33
N LEU A 191 -7.42 10.62 -22.19
CA LEU A 191 -7.10 9.85 -21.00
C LEU A 191 -8.33 9.10 -20.47
N GLU A 192 -9.48 9.77 -20.35
CA GLU A 192 -10.73 9.15 -19.88
C GLU A 192 -11.17 8.01 -20.79
N ALA A 193 -11.10 8.22 -22.10
CA ALA A 193 -11.42 7.17 -23.08
C ALA A 193 -10.49 5.97 -22.99
N ASN A 194 -9.20 6.16 -22.67
CA ASN A 194 -8.27 5.07 -22.47
C ASN A 194 -8.57 4.30 -21.18
N ILE A 195 -8.77 5.01 -20.07
CA ILE A 195 -9.08 4.39 -18.76
C ILE A 195 -10.33 3.52 -18.84
N GLN A 196 -11.37 3.95 -19.57
CA GLN A 196 -12.60 3.18 -19.78
C GLN A 196 -12.39 1.86 -20.53
N LYS A 197 -11.31 1.73 -21.32
CA LYS A 197 -10.97 0.49 -22.03
C LYS A 197 -10.22 -0.52 -21.15
N ILE A 198 -9.67 -0.08 -20.02
CA ILE A 198 -8.91 -0.95 -19.10
C ILE A 198 -9.88 -1.92 -18.42
N GLN A 199 -9.78 -3.20 -18.74
CA GLN A 199 -10.67 -4.23 -18.19
C GLN A 199 -10.29 -4.60 -16.75
N SER A 200 -9.00 -4.84 -16.51
CA SER A 200 -8.50 -5.29 -15.20
C SER A 200 -6.99 -5.18 -15.11
N VAL A 201 -6.50 -4.60 -14.02
CA VAL A 201 -5.05 -4.59 -13.70
C VAL A 201 -4.51 -6.00 -13.55
N THR A 202 -5.26 -6.89 -12.89
CA THR A 202 -4.83 -8.29 -12.72
C THR A 202 -4.71 -9.04 -14.04
N SER A 203 -5.57 -8.73 -15.04
CA SER A 203 -5.44 -9.33 -16.36
C SER A 203 -4.18 -8.85 -17.10
N MET A 204 -3.83 -7.58 -16.98
CA MET A 204 -2.57 -7.06 -17.56
C MET A 204 -1.36 -7.76 -16.93
N LEU A 205 -1.32 -7.84 -15.61
CA LEU A 205 -0.23 -8.48 -14.87
C LEU A 205 -0.15 -9.99 -15.16
N ASP A 206 -1.27 -10.70 -15.24
CA ASP A 206 -1.32 -12.12 -15.53
C ASP A 206 -0.84 -12.43 -16.96
N ASN A 207 -1.04 -11.51 -17.89
CA ASN A 207 -0.49 -11.57 -19.25
C ASN A 207 1.00 -11.16 -19.33
N GLY A 208 1.63 -10.83 -18.20
CA GLY A 208 3.05 -10.52 -18.12
C GLY A 208 3.41 -9.08 -18.49
N HIS A 209 2.44 -8.14 -18.49
CA HIS A 209 2.74 -6.74 -18.75
C HIS A 209 3.65 -6.16 -17.66
N THR A 210 4.65 -5.42 -18.11
CA THR A 210 5.53 -4.64 -17.24
C THR A 210 4.82 -3.34 -16.80
N PRO A 211 5.32 -2.63 -15.76
CA PRO A 211 4.78 -1.33 -15.40
C PRO A 211 4.75 -0.33 -16.57
N GLU A 212 5.79 -0.34 -17.40
CA GLU A 212 5.84 0.51 -18.61
C GLU A 212 4.71 0.16 -19.56
N GLN A 213 4.50 -1.12 -19.86
CA GLN A 213 3.44 -1.58 -20.76
C GLN A 213 2.04 -1.30 -20.19
N MET A 214 1.86 -1.32 -18.87
CA MET A 214 0.61 -0.87 -18.25
C MET A 214 0.38 0.61 -18.51
N LEU A 215 1.42 1.45 -18.35
CA LEU A 215 1.32 2.88 -18.65
C LEU A 215 1.11 3.16 -20.15
N GLU A 216 1.75 2.40 -21.04
CA GLU A 216 1.53 2.50 -22.48
C GLU A 216 0.05 2.29 -22.87
N GLN A 217 -0.64 1.35 -22.21
CA GLN A 217 -2.07 1.14 -22.44
C GLN A 217 -2.94 2.26 -21.85
N VAL A 218 -2.66 2.67 -20.61
CA VAL A 218 -3.44 3.71 -19.93
C VAL A 218 -3.26 5.07 -20.60
N LEU A 219 -2.06 5.35 -21.13
CA LEU A 219 -1.67 6.62 -21.71
C LEU A 219 -1.50 6.54 -23.25
N GLU A 220 -2.20 5.60 -23.89
CA GLU A 220 -2.13 5.39 -25.35
C GLU A 220 -2.40 6.69 -26.12
N GLY A 221 -1.42 7.08 -26.97
CA GLY A 221 -1.50 8.29 -27.79
C GLY A 221 -1.42 9.60 -27.02
N LEU A 222 -0.79 9.60 -25.84
CA LEU A 222 -0.55 10.78 -25.00
C LEU A 222 0.95 11.05 -24.79
N ASP A 223 1.82 10.61 -25.69
CA ASP A 223 3.27 10.86 -25.66
C ASP A 223 3.88 10.52 -24.29
N LEU A 224 3.80 9.23 -23.93
CA LEU A 224 4.34 8.71 -22.67
C LEU A 224 5.86 8.87 -22.61
N GLU A 225 6.37 9.49 -21.56
CA GLU A 225 7.78 9.61 -21.25
C GLU A 225 8.09 8.98 -19.88
N ILE A 226 8.90 7.91 -19.86
CA ILE A 226 9.40 7.32 -18.62
C ILE A 226 10.48 8.23 -18.04
N THR A 227 10.28 8.71 -16.83
CA THR A 227 11.19 9.68 -16.18
C THR A 227 12.13 9.04 -15.17
N ASP A 228 11.69 7.95 -14.53
CA ASP A 228 12.49 7.28 -13.51
C ASP A 228 11.99 5.85 -13.26
N THR A 229 12.88 5.02 -12.73
CA THR A 229 12.57 3.65 -12.29
C THR A 229 13.28 3.36 -10.98
N MET A 230 12.56 2.82 -10.01
CA MET A 230 13.12 2.51 -8.69
C MET A 230 12.66 1.15 -8.18
N PRO A 231 13.49 0.43 -7.40
CA PRO A 231 13.06 -0.84 -6.80
C PRO A 231 11.90 -0.63 -5.82
N ALA A 232 11.07 -1.66 -5.68
CA ALA A 232 10.04 -1.74 -4.66
C ALA A 232 10.27 -3.00 -3.81
N GLN A 233 10.14 -2.88 -2.48
CA GLN A 233 10.34 -4.04 -1.61
C GLN A 233 9.54 -3.93 -0.32
N PHE A 234 9.16 -5.08 0.23
CA PHE A 234 8.75 -5.15 1.62
C PHE A 234 9.98 -4.97 2.49
N TYR A 235 9.96 -3.98 3.37
CA TYR A 235 11.10 -3.70 4.23
C TYR A 235 10.68 -3.26 5.62
N CYS A 236 11.05 -4.05 6.62
CA CYS A 236 10.85 -3.69 8.01
C CYS A 236 12.17 -3.41 8.70
N ASN A 237 12.37 -2.18 9.13
CA ASN A 237 13.56 -1.73 9.84
C ASN A 237 13.50 -2.00 11.36
N CYS A 238 12.69 -2.98 11.81
CA CYS A 238 12.68 -3.39 13.20
C CYS A 238 14.00 -4.06 13.60
N SER A 239 14.36 -3.93 14.85
CA SER A 239 15.54 -4.56 15.42
C SER A 239 15.37 -4.72 16.93
N LYS A 240 16.09 -5.67 17.53
CA LYS A 240 16.08 -5.88 18.98
C LYS A 240 16.32 -4.57 19.74
N LYS A 241 17.30 -3.77 19.32
CA LYS A 241 17.62 -2.46 19.92
C LYS A 241 16.47 -1.44 19.85
N ARG A 242 15.68 -1.46 18.76
CA ARG A 242 14.49 -0.57 18.66
C ARG A 242 13.36 -1.04 19.55
N ILE A 243 13.16 -2.35 19.65
CA ILE A 243 12.17 -2.95 20.55
C ILE A 243 12.54 -2.69 22.01
N GLU A 244 13.80 -2.86 22.39
CA GLU A 244 14.30 -2.52 23.74
C GLU A 244 14.00 -1.07 24.09
N LYS A 245 14.30 -0.12 23.20
CA LYS A 245 13.97 1.30 23.41
C LYS A 245 12.46 1.55 23.58
N ALA A 246 11.63 0.85 22.81
CA ALA A 246 10.18 0.98 22.93
C ALA A 246 9.69 0.45 24.30
N ILE A 247 10.23 -0.66 24.78
CA ILE A 247 9.91 -1.19 26.13
C ILE A 247 10.36 -0.23 27.23
N ILE A 248 11.57 0.31 27.13
CA ILE A 248 12.05 1.30 28.11
C ILE A 248 11.09 2.51 28.20
N SER A 249 10.45 2.89 27.11
CA SER A 249 9.51 4.01 27.09
C SER A 249 8.16 3.73 27.78
N ILE A 250 7.83 2.48 28.08
CA ILE A 250 6.60 2.11 28.83
C ILE A 250 6.66 2.62 30.27
N GLY A 251 7.83 2.61 30.88
CA GLY A 251 8.05 3.12 32.25
C GLY A 251 8.62 2.10 33.20
N LYS A 252 9.28 2.59 34.26
CA LYS A 252 9.99 1.71 35.23
C LYS A 252 9.06 0.78 36.02
N LYS A 253 7.84 1.25 36.32
CA LYS A 253 6.88 0.50 37.13
C LYS A 253 6.41 -0.75 36.38
N GLU A 254 5.99 -0.58 35.15
CA GLU A 254 5.51 -1.65 34.28
C GLU A 254 6.63 -2.66 33.98
N ILE A 255 7.86 -2.18 33.77
CA ILE A 255 9.02 -3.05 33.55
C ILE A 255 9.31 -3.86 34.85
N GLN A 256 9.22 -3.24 36.04
CA GLN A 256 9.44 -3.95 37.32
C GLN A 256 8.38 -5.04 37.53
N GLU A 257 7.12 -4.76 37.26
CA GLU A 257 6.04 -5.76 37.31
C GLU A 257 6.32 -6.95 36.40
N MET A 258 6.80 -6.70 35.16
CA MET A 258 7.20 -7.75 34.22
C MET A 258 8.40 -8.58 34.73
N ILE A 259 9.37 -7.95 35.39
CA ILE A 259 10.52 -8.64 36.01
C ILE A 259 10.05 -9.53 37.18
N ASP A 260 9.17 -9.02 38.03
CA ASP A 260 8.66 -9.72 39.18
C ASP A 260 7.80 -10.94 38.81
N GLU A 261 7.15 -10.90 37.65
CA GLU A 261 6.45 -12.06 37.06
C GLU A 261 7.40 -13.19 36.62
N GLY A 262 8.68 -12.92 36.41
CA GLY A 262 9.71 -13.89 36.04
C GLY A 262 9.52 -14.60 34.71
N LYS A 263 8.68 -14.03 33.81
CA LYS A 263 8.41 -14.60 32.50
C LYS A 263 9.38 -14.06 31.42
N GLU A 264 9.75 -14.93 30.48
CA GLU A 264 10.40 -14.46 29.25
C GLU A 264 9.46 -13.49 28.52
N ILE A 265 9.97 -12.32 28.15
CA ILE A 265 9.20 -11.37 27.37
C ILE A 265 9.49 -11.61 25.91
N GLU A 266 8.47 -12.00 25.16
CA GLU A 266 8.47 -12.06 23.72
C GLU A 266 7.64 -10.90 23.16
N VAL A 267 8.26 -10.07 22.31
CA VAL A 267 7.59 -8.98 21.61
C VAL A 267 7.62 -9.26 20.12
N LYS A 268 6.45 -9.23 19.48
CA LYS A 268 6.33 -9.39 18.04
C LYS A 268 6.21 -8.02 17.36
N CYS A 269 6.94 -7.84 16.28
CA CYS A 269 6.79 -6.66 15.43
C CYS A 269 5.50 -6.76 14.63
N HIS A 270 4.56 -5.84 14.78
CA HIS A 270 3.30 -5.84 14.03
C HIS A 270 3.50 -5.77 12.50
N PHE A 271 4.59 -5.14 12.03
CA PHE A 271 4.83 -4.96 10.60
C PHE A 271 5.43 -6.17 9.88
N CYS A 272 6.20 -7.02 10.56
CA CYS A 272 6.84 -8.19 9.92
C CYS A 272 6.71 -9.47 10.74
N ASN A 273 5.94 -9.44 11.81
CA ASN A 273 5.66 -10.57 12.70
C ASN A 273 6.91 -11.24 13.30
N THR A 274 8.09 -10.62 13.17
CA THR A 274 9.33 -11.12 13.77
C THR A 274 9.23 -11.06 15.30
N ALA A 275 9.49 -12.18 15.96
CA ALA A 275 9.50 -12.29 17.41
C ALA A 275 10.88 -11.96 18.01
N TYR A 276 10.90 -11.14 19.02
CA TYR A 276 12.10 -10.75 19.77
C TYR A 276 11.96 -11.19 21.22
N LYS A 277 12.86 -12.08 21.65
CA LYS A 277 12.98 -12.46 23.06
C LYS A 277 13.88 -11.48 23.79
N LEU A 278 13.38 -10.91 24.86
CA LEU A 278 14.05 -9.90 25.66
C LEU A 278 14.31 -10.42 27.07
N SER A 279 15.53 -10.17 27.55
CA SER A 279 15.90 -10.38 28.94
C SER A 279 15.89 -9.02 29.64
N LEU A 280 14.95 -8.81 30.55
CA LEU A 280 14.83 -7.54 31.30
C LEU A 280 15.94 -7.31 32.30
N ILE A 281 16.75 -8.34 32.60
CA ILE A 281 17.88 -8.22 33.54
C ILE A 281 18.98 -7.29 32.97
N HIS A 282 18.94 -6.98 31.66
CA HIS A 282 19.96 -6.20 30.95
C HIS A 282 19.41 -4.87 30.40
N ILE A 283 18.15 -4.56 30.69
CA ILE A 283 17.47 -3.31 30.35
C ILE A 283 17.36 -2.43 31.61
#